data_9239d1e2419979b8867dac08298684a8
#
_entry.id   9239d1e2419979b8867dac08298684a8
#
_cell.length_a   1.000
_cell.length_b   1.000
_cell.length_c   1.000
_cell.angle_alpha   90.00
_cell.angle_beta   90.00
_cell.angle_gamma   90.00
#
_symmetry.space_group_name_H-M   'P 1'
#
loop_
_entity.id
_entity.type
_entity.pdbx_description
1 polymer ?
#
loop_
_entity_poly.entity_id
_entity_poly.type
_entity_poly.pdbx_seq_one_letter_code
_entity_poly.pdbx_strand_id
1 'polypeptide(L)'
;MIIREPCWKSYIVKTNQPIFAPKQCEMVIEAGREEPRNNAEVGADNGIGKGVLDTKTRTSHISWIPFSKMPDMYKDIERIMLATNGNHFGFDGMKLTEMAQYTEYPEGGFYDWHVDNHVNCKEQPQIRKISMTLLLSPENQFEGGDLELVKEGQSVKLKQGEAMFFASFIRHRVTPVIRGNRKSLVMWFGGTPFK
;
A
#
# COMPACT_ATOMS: atom_id res chain seq x y z
N MET A 1 -13.25 32.69 -14.21
CA MET A 1 -11.81 32.40 -14.39
C MET A 1 -11.67 30.88 -14.40
N ILE A 2 -11.24 30.31 -15.51
CA ILE A 2 -10.98 28.84 -15.56
C ILE A 2 -9.57 28.62 -15.02
N ILE A 3 -9.45 28.10 -13.81
CA ILE A 3 -8.17 27.67 -13.27
C ILE A 3 -7.84 26.36 -13.98
N ARG A 4 -6.83 26.35 -14.83
CA ARG A 4 -6.32 25.12 -15.42
C ARG A 4 -5.53 24.37 -14.34
N GLU A 5 -5.97 23.17 -14.03
CA GLU A 5 -5.20 22.24 -13.20
C GLU A 5 -3.81 22.01 -13.86
N PRO A 6 -2.74 21.98 -13.07
CA PRO A 6 -1.42 21.66 -13.61
C PRO A 6 -1.44 20.27 -14.26
N CYS A 7 -0.91 20.18 -15.47
CA CYS A 7 -0.91 18.93 -16.25
C CYS A 7 -0.04 17.79 -15.64
N TRP A 8 0.73 18.09 -14.61
CA TRP A 8 1.55 17.07 -13.89
C TRP A 8 0.82 16.39 -12.73
N LYS A 9 -0.36 16.84 -12.31
CA LYS A 9 -1.16 16.15 -11.30
C LYS A 9 -1.50 14.75 -11.78
N SER A 10 -1.28 13.78 -10.92
CA SER A 10 -1.58 12.38 -11.17
C SER A 10 -2.05 11.70 -9.90
N TYR A 11 -3.01 10.79 -10.01
CA TYR A 11 -3.47 9.95 -8.91
C TYR A 11 -2.69 8.62 -8.80
N ILE A 12 -1.66 8.45 -9.59
CA ILE A 12 -0.76 7.30 -9.59
C ILE A 12 0.67 7.83 -9.76
N VAL A 13 1.52 7.61 -8.77
CA VAL A 13 2.89 8.16 -8.73
C VAL A 13 3.86 7.07 -8.29
N LYS A 14 4.77 6.69 -9.18
CA LYS A 14 5.90 5.83 -8.86
C LYS A 14 7.10 6.69 -8.45
N THR A 15 7.86 6.28 -7.43
CA THR A 15 9.12 6.93 -7.10
C THR A 15 10.15 6.68 -8.20
N ASN A 16 10.92 7.70 -8.54
CA ASN A 16 11.97 7.60 -9.59
C ASN A 16 13.22 6.87 -9.11
N GLN A 17 13.35 6.72 -7.80
CA GLN A 17 14.47 6.05 -7.14
C GLN A 17 13.95 5.31 -5.90
N PRO A 18 14.69 4.29 -5.43
CA PRO A 18 14.39 3.66 -4.15
C PRO A 18 14.35 4.71 -3.02
N ILE A 19 13.29 4.69 -2.24
CA ILE A 19 13.17 5.51 -1.04
C ILE A 19 13.76 4.81 0.18
N PHE A 20 13.96 3.49 0.09
CA PHE A 20 14.70 2.68 1.05
C PHE A 20 15.87 1.98 0.40
N ALA A 21 17.03 2.03 1.05
CA ALA A 21 18.18 1.21 0.69
C ALA A 21 17.89 -0.28 0.99
N PRO A 22 18.59 -1.23 0.36
CA PRO A 22 18.38 -2.66 0.62
C PRO A 22 18.44 -3.04 2.11
N LYS A 23 19.37 -2.48 2.87
CA LYS A 23 19.47 -2.70 4.32
C LYS A 23 18.23 -2.22 5.08
N GLN A 24 17.64 -1.10 4.68
CA GLN A 24 16.39 -0.62 5.30
C GLN A 24 15.22 -1.54 4.97
N CYS A 25 15.15 -2.08 3.75
CA CYS A 25 14.16 -3.08 3.37
C CYS A 25 14.28 -4.34 4.23
N GLU A 26 15.50 -4.83 4.49
CA GLU A 26 15.75 -5.96 5.38
C GLU A 26 15.30 -5.68 6.80
N MET A 27 15.61 -4.51 7.36
CA MET A 27 15.14 -4.11 8.70
C MET A 27 13.61 -4.11 8.80
N VAL A 28 12.91 -3.66 7.75
CA VAL A 28 11.43 -3.68 7.72
C VAL A 28 10.91 -5.12 7.65
N ILE A 29 11.57 -6.00 6.88
CA ILE A 29 11.21 -7.42 6.80
C ILE A 29 11.38 -8.08 8.16
N GLU A 30 12.49 -7.85 8.85
CA GLU A 30 12.76 -8.38 10.19
C GLU A 30 11.71 -7.88 11.18
N ALA A 31 11.48 -6.57 11.23
CA ALA A 31 10.48 -5.97 12.11
C ALA A 31 9.07 -6.54 11.88
N GLY A 32 8.68 -6.74 10.60
CA GLY A 32 7.39 -7.33 10.27
C GLY A 32 7.27 -8.81 10.66
N ARG A 33 8.37 -9.58 10.57
CA ARG A 33 8.39 -11.01 10.93
C ARG A 33 8.36 -11.26 12.44
N GLU A 34 8.81 -10.30 13.23
CA GLU A 34 8.72 -10.36 14.69
C GLU A 34 7.29 -10.12 15.21
N GLU A 35 6.40 -9.55 14.38
CA GLU A 35 5.02 -9.31 14.75
C GLU A 35 4.13 -10.54 14.49
N PRO A 36 2.99 -10.65 15.19
CA PRO A 36 2.05 -11.75 14.98
C PRO A 36 1.63 -11.87 13.52
N ARG A 37 1.87 -13.05 12.95
CA ARG A 37 1.52 -13.36 11.57
C ARG A 37 0.06 -13.77 11.47
N ASN A 38 -0.69 -13.11 10.62
CA ASN A 38 -2.08 -13.41 10.34
C ASN A 38 -2.26 -13.79 8.86
N ASN A 39 -3.21 -14.66 8.57
CA ASN A 39 -3.72 -14.77 7.21
C ASN A 39 -4.44 -13.46 6.88
N ALA A 40 -4.17 -12.92 5.69
CA ALA A 40 -4.79 -11.66 5.33
C ALA A 40 -6.29 -11.83 5.12
N GLU A 41 -7.05 -11.10 5.90
CA GLU A 41 -8.50 -11.00 5.75
C GLU A 41 -8.84 -9.92 4.72
N VAL A 42 -9.93 -10.09 4.01
CA VAL A 42 -10.54 -9.06 3.16
C VAL A 42 -11.48 -8.24 4.03
N GLY A 43 -11.49 -6.91 3.86
CA GLY A 43 -12.28 -6.01 4.69
C GLY A 43 -13.74 -6.44 4.80
N ALA A 44 -14.30 -6.32 5.99
CA ALA A 44 -15.72 -6.59 6.20
C ALA A 44 -16.56 -5.58 5.41
N ASP A 45 -17.51 -6.06 4.63
CA ASP A 45 -18.42 -5.25 3.81
C ASP A 45 -19.24 -4.20 4.60
N ASN A 46 -19.22 -4.25 5.92
CA ASN A 46 -20.11 -3.49 6.78
C ASN A 46 -19.41 -2.54 7.78
N GLY A 47 -18.10 -2.36 7.73
CA GLY A 47 -17.39 -1.39 8.61
C GLY A 47 -17.43 -1.72 10.11
N ILE A 48 -18.10 -2.77 10.50
CA ILE A 48 -18.19 -3.26 11.88
C ILE A 48 -17.77 -4.72 11.87
N GLY A 49 -16.54 -4.99 12.25
CA GLY A 49 -16.17 -6.35 12.52
C GLY A 49 -14.91 -6.83 11.85
N LYS A 50 -14.55 -8.02 12.23
CA LYS A 50 -13.41 -8.77 11.72
C LYS A 50 -13.53 -8.93 10.21
N GLY A 51 -12.46 -8.70 9.49
CA GLY A 51 -12.37 -9.07 8.08
C GLY A 51 -12.73 -10.55 7.89
N VAL A 52 -13.12 -10.88 6.69
CA VAL A 52 -13.45 -12.27 6.32
C VAL A 52 -12.24 -12.88 5.63
N LEU A 53 -11.83 -14.06 6.06
CA LEU A 53 -10.84 -14.85 5.34
C LEU A 53 -11.47 -15.36 4.04
N ASP A 54 -11.17 -14.70 2.93
CA ASP A 54 -11.58 -15.11 1.59
C ASP A 54 -10.36 -15.47 0.74
N THR A 55 -10.03 -16.75 0.73
CA THR A 55 -8.89 -17.27 -0.05
C THR A 55 -9.10 -17.23 -1.55
N LYS A 56 -10.32 -16.93 -2.03
CA LYS A 56 -10.60 -16.70 -3.44
C LYS A 56 -10.23 -15.29 -3.89
N THR A 57 -10.23 -14.35 -2.95
CA THR A 57 -9.89 -12.94 -3.20
C THR A 57 -8.46 -12.63 -2.82
N ARG A 58 -7.92 -13.28 -1.76
CA ARG A 58 -6.57 -12.98 -1.27
C ARG A 58 -5.91 -14.20 -0.65
N THR A 59 -4.66 -14.44 -1.05
CA THR A 59 -3.77 -15.43 -0.40
C THR A 59 -2.45 -14.75 -0.10
N SER A 60 -2.30 -14.27 1.12
CA SER A 60 -1.07 -13.64 1.62
C SER A 60 -1.02 -13.68 3.14
N HIS A 61 0.16 -13.48 3.69
CA HIS A 61 0.35 -13.34 5.12
C HIS A 61 0.66 -11.89 5.44
N ILE A 62 0.10 -11.39 6.52
CA ILE A 62 0.31 -10.01 6.97
C ILE A 62 0.72 -9.96 8.43
N SER A 63 1.45 -8.92 8.76
CA SER A 63 1.64 -8.46 10.13
C SER A 63 1.63 -6.93 10.17
N TRP A 64 1.37 -6.38 11.35
CA TRP A 64 1.26 -4.94 11.55
C TRP A 64 2.44 -4.46 12.38
N ILE A 65 3.25 -3.58 11.82
CA ILE A 65 4.43 -3.02 12.51
C ILE A 65 3.96 -1.85 13.38
N PRO A 66 4.12 -1.91 14.73
CA PRO A 66 3.73 -0.80 15.59
C PRO A 66 4.55 0.47 15.31
N PHE A 67 3.93 1.65 15.49
CA PHE A 67 4.60 2.95 15.33
C PHE A 67 5.87 3.06 16.17
N SER A 68 5.83 2.54 17.41
CA SER A 68 6.96 2.57 18.34
C SER A 68 8.15 1.73 17.92
N LYS A 69 7.93 0.73 17.03
CA LYS A 69 8.99 -0.19 16.60
C LYS A 69 9.93 0.41 15.55
N MET A 70 9.37 1.22 14.66
CA MET A 70 10.13 1.85 13.57
C MET A 70 9.75 3.34 13.39
N PRO A 71 9.90 4.19 14.40
CA PRO A 71 9.43 5.57 14.35
C PRO A 71 10.06 6.40 13.22
N ASP A 72 11.33 6.17 12.92
CA ASP A 72 12.02 6.90 11.84
C ASP A 72 11.49 6.50 10.46
N MET A 73 11.18 5.21 10.24
CA MET A 73 10.53 4.75 9.01
C MET A 73 9.20 5.47 8.78
N TYR A 74 8.36 5.55 9.80
CA TYR A 74 7.06 6.23 9.71
C TYR A 74 7.21 7.71 9.39
N LYS A 75 8.13 8.39 10.07
CA LYS A 75 8.43 9.81 9.86
C LYS A 75 8.92 10.09 8.44
N ASP A 76 9.82 9.25 7.93
CA ASP A 76 10.35 9.40 6.57
C ASP A 76 9.29 9.17 5.51
N ILE A 77 8.48 8.11 5.64
CA ILE A 77 7.40 7.82 4.70
C ILE A 77 6.32 8.91 4.74
N GLU A 78 5.92 9.38 5.93
CA GLU A 78 4.95 10.46 6.05
C GLU A 78 5.44 11.74 5.37
N ARG A 79 6.71 12.10 5.55
CA ARG A 79 7.33 13.25 4.85
C ARG A 79 7.28 13.11 3.33
N ILE A 80 7.61 11.92 2.80
CA ILE A 80 7.56 11.62 1.37
C ILE A 80 6.12 11.68 0.87
N MET A 81 5.17 11.10 1.61
CA MET A 81 3.76 11.14 1.27
C MET A 81 3.22 12.56 1.21
N LEU A 82 3.53 13.41 2.20
CA LEU A 82 3.09 14.81 2.22
C LEU A 82 3.64 15.59 1.01
N ALA A 83 4.91 15.39 0.66
CA ALA A 83 5.50 15.98 -0.53
C ALA A 83 4.83 15.48 -1.81
N THR A 84 4.57 14.18 -1.91
CA THR A 84 3.89 13.56 -3.05
C THR A 84 2.45 14.06 -3.16
N ASN A 85 1.74 14.18 -2.03
CA ASN A 85 0.40 14.73 -2.01
C ASN A 85 0.36 16.19 -2.50
N GLY A 86 1.27 17.04 -2.02
CA GLY A 86 1.34 18.44 -2.44
C GLY A 86 1.64 18.60 -3.94
N ASN A 87 2.46 17.71 -4.50
CA ASN A 87 2.86 17.79 -5.92
C ASN A 87 1.85 17.13 -6.88
N HIS A 88 1.09 16.12 -6.44
CA HIS A 88 0.30 15.27 -7.35
C HIS A 88 -1.17 15.15 -6.96
N PHE A 89 -1.49 14.77 -5.73
CA PHE A 89 -2.86 14.44 -5.35
C PHE A 89 -3.67 15.65 -4.90
N GLY A 90 -3.11 16.52 -4.07
CA GLY A 90 -3.75 17.73 -3.57
C GLY A 90 -4.90 17.48 -2.58
N PHE A 91 -4.86 16.37 -1.83
CA PHE A 91 -5.85 16.09 -0.80
C PHE A 91 -5.60 16.89 0.47
N ASP A 92 -6.67 17.36 1.12
CA ASP A 92 -6.60 18.11 2.37
C ASP A 92 -6.49 17.21 3.61
N GLY A 93 -5.80 17.73 4.63
CA GLY A 93 -5.77 17.15 5.97
C GLY A 93 -5.11 15.77 6.05
N MET A 94 -4.19 15.49 5.14
CA MET A 94 -3.51 14.20 5.03
C MET A 94 -2.62 13.91 6.23
N LYS A 95 -2.76 12.72 6.78
CA LYS A 95 -1.91 12.20 7.86
C LYS A 95 -1.84 10.68 7.85
N LEU A 96 -0.86 10.18 8.56
CA LEU A 96 -0.76 8.75 8.85
C LEU A 96 -1.87 8.35 9.83
N THR A 97 -2.66 7.36 9.47
CA THR A 97 -3.83 6.94 10.26
C THR A 97 -3.77 5.51 10.76
N GLU A 98 -2.93 4.70 10.16
CA GLU A 98 -2.86 3.26 10.42
C GLU A 98 -1.41 2.79 10.53
N MET A 99 -1.19 1.69 11.25
CA MET A 99 0.10 1.01 11.27
C MET A 99 0.45 0.49 9.88
N ALA A 100 1.74 0.35 9.61
CA ALA A 100 2.24 -0.22 8.37
C ALA A 100 1.94 -1.73 8.33
N GLN A 101 1.41 -2.20 7.21
CA GLN A 101 1.18 -3.61 6.95
C GLN A 101 2.38 -4.21 6.21
N TYR A 102 3.13 -5.06 6.87
CA TYR A 102 4.06 -5.95 6.20
C TYR A 102 3.29 -7.11 5.56
N THR A 103 3.56 -7.39 4.30
CA THR A 103 2.83 -8.43 3.54
C THR A 103 3.81 -9.35 2.84
N GLU A 104 3.61 -10.67 3.00
CA GLU A 104 4.30 -11.71 2.26
C GLU A 104 3.32 -12.44 1.34
N TYR A 105 3.69 -12.55 0.07
CA TYR A 105 3.01 -13.36 -0.94
C TYR A 105 3.92 -14.54 -1.30
N PRO A 106 3.67 -15.73 -0.75
CA PRO A 106 4.39 -16.94 -1.14
C PRO A 106 4.02 -17.34 -2.58
N GLU A 107 4.63 -18.40 -3.09
CA GLU A 107 4.24 -19.00 -4.36
C GLU A 107 2.74 -19.31 -4.38
N GLY A 108 2.05 -18.92 -5.46
CA GLY A 108 0.59 -18.94 -5.57
C GLY A 108 -0.12 -17.78 -4.85
N GLY A 109 0.59 -16.98 -4.05
CA GLY A 109 0.01 -15.85 -3.31
C GLY A 109 -0.42 -14.71 -4.25
N PHE A 110 -1.56 -14.11 -3.98
CA PHE A 110 -2.16 -13.03 -4.77
C PHE A 110 -3.11 -12.17 -3.95
N TYR A 111 -3.53 -11.06 -4.52
CA TYR A 111 -4.67 -10.26 -4.04
C TYR A 111 -5.43 -9.74 -5.25
N ASP A 112 -6.66 -10.18 -5.43
CA ASP A 112 -7.48 -9.85 -6.60
C ASP A 112 -7.93 -8.37 -6.59
N TRP A 113 -8.62 -7.96 -7.64
CA TRP A 113 -9.07 -6.60 -7.88
C TRP A 113 -9.91 -6.03 -6.74
N HIS A 114 -9.41 -4.97 -6.12
CA HIS A 114 -10.05 -4.25 -5.03
C HIS A 114 -9.74 -2.76 -5.06
N VAL A 115 -10.38 -2.02 -4.19
CA VAL A 115 -10.06 -0.64 -3.82
C VAL A 115 -9.81 -0.58 -2.32
N ASP A 116 -8.96 0.33 -1.88
CA ASP A 116 -8.62 0.48 -0.47
C ASP A 116 -9.55 1.43 0.29
N ASN A 117 -10.34 2.21 -0.46
CA ASN A 117 -11.28 3.17 0.12
C ASN A 117 -12.64 2.52 0.32
N HIS A 118 -13.06 2.38 1.58
CA HIS A 118 -14.40 1.95 1.94
C HIS A 118 -15.29 3.18 2.15
N VAL A 119 -16.29 3.35 1.29
CA VAL A 119 -17.18 4.52 1.25
C VAL A 119 -18.18 4.56 2.41
N ASN A 120 -18.23 3.55 3.27
CA ASN A 120 -19.18 3.50 4.39
C ASN A 120 -18.68 4.36 5.57
N CYS A 121 -18.86 5.67 5.41
CA CYS A 121 -18.28 6.71 6.25
C CYS A 121 -18.95 6.91 7.61
N LYS A 122 -19.98 6.12 7.97
CA LYS A 122 -20.77 6.39 9.19
C LYS A 122 -20.00 6.18 10.49
N GLU A 123 -18.91 5.43 10.47
CA GLU A 123 -18.17 5.04 11.68
C GLU A 123 -16.67 5.32 11.64
N GLN A 124 -16.13 5.78 10.51
CA GLN A 124 -14.72 6.13 10.38
C GLN A 124 -14.54 7.63 10.20
N PRO A 125 -13.99 8.34 11.19
CA PRO A 125 -13.77 9.78 11.09
C PRO A 125 -12.71 10.17 10.07
N GLN A 126 -11.99 9.19 9.51
CA GLN A 126 -10.94 9.40 8.53
C GLN A 126 -11.06 8.38 7.40
N ILE A 127 -11.00 8.89 6.19
CA ILE A 127 -11.11 8.10 4.96
C ILE A 127 -9.71 7.90 4.39
N ARG A 128 -9.35 6.65 4.02
CA ARG A 128 -8.12 6.38 3.26
C ARG A 128 -8.20 7.14 1.94
N LYS A 129 -7.22 7.99 1.67
CA LYS A 129 -7.14 8.80 0.46
C LYS A 129 -5.96 8.45 -0.42
N ILE A 130 -4.84 8.10 0.19
CA ILE A 130 -3.63 7.64 -0.51
C ILE A 130 -3.24 6.28 0.03
N SER A 131 -3.00 5.35 -0.87
CA SER A 131 -2.39 4.05 -0.62
C SER A 131 -0.94 4.08 -1.10
N MET A 132 -0.06 3.43 -0.37
CA MET A 132 1.33 3.20 -0.75
C MET A 132 1.65 1.71 -0.71
N THR A 133 2.32 1.23 -1.73
CA THR A 133 3.03 -0.06 -1.68
C THR A 133 4.50 0.14 -1.99
N LEU A 134 5.38 -0.40 -1.15
CA LEU A 134 6.83 -0.37 -1.30
C LEU A 134 7.33 -1.80 -1.44
N LEU A 135 8.11 -2.08 -2.48
CA LEU A 135 8.69 -3.40 -2.69
C LEU A 135 9.90 -3.60 -1.77
N LEU A 136 9.83 -4.62 -0.91
CA LEU A 136 10.90 -4.97 0.02
C LEU A 136 11.82 -6.07 -0.52
N SER A 137 11.29 -6.98 -1.34
CA SER A 137 12.10 -8.06 -1.94
C SER A 137 13.00 -7.53 -3.06
N PRO A 138 14.25 -8.03 -3.17
CA PRO A 138 14.98 -7.95 -4.42
C PRO A 138 14.20 -8.63 -5.56
N GLU A 139 14.25 -8.04 -6.77
CA GLU A 139 13.46 -8.50 -7.92
C GLU A 139 13.82 -9.90 -8.39
N ASN A 140 15.05 -10.35 -8.13
CA ASN A 140 15.54 -11.69 -8.48
C ASN A 140 15.10 -12.79 -7.51
N GLN A 141 14.43 -12.46 -6.40
CA GLN A 141 13.95 -13.42 -5.40
C GLN A 141 12.53 -13.93 -5.65
N PHE A 142 11.83 -13.40 -6.63
CA PHE A 142 10.47 -13.83 -6.98
C PHE A 142 10.16 -13.59 -8.46
N GLU A 143 9.12 -14.25 -8.94
CA GLU A 143 8.57 -14.11 -10.29
C GLU A 143 7.04 -13.98 -10.20
N GLY A 144 6.43 -13.17 -11.07
CA GLY A 144 5.02 -12.81 -10.94
C GLY A 144 4.78 -11.80 -9.80
N GLY A 145 3.62 -11.81 -9.19
CA GLY A 145 3.27 -10.88 -8.11
C GLY A 145 3.28 -9.42 -8.54
N ASP A 146 2.94 -9.15 -9.80
CA ASP A 146 2.93 -7.80 -10.35
C ASP A 146 1.81 -6.96 -9.73
N LEU A 147 2.12 -5.71 -9.41
CA LEU A 147 1.10 -4.72 -9.08
C LEU A 147 0.46 -4.22 -10.37
N GLU A 148 -0.83 -4.44 -10.54
CA GLU A 148 -1.60 -3.87 -11.62
C GLU A 148 -2.57 -2.81 -11.09
N LEU A 149 -2.70 -1.70 -11.83
CA LEU A 149 -3.58 -0.59 -11.49
C LEU A 149 -4.50 -0.29 -12.67
N VAL A 150 -5.75 0.06 -12.36
CA VAL A 150 -6.80 0.48 -13.28
C VAL A 150 -7.35 -0.68 -14.12
N LYS A 151 -6.52 -1.39 -14.86
CA LYS A 151 -6.95 -2.52 -15.71
C LYS A 151 -5.89 -3.60 -15.80
N GLU A 152 -6.32 -4.80 -16.21
CA GLU A 152 -5.46 -5.94 -16.48
C GLU A 152 -4.37 -5.60 -17.50
N GLY A 153 -3.17 -6.13 -17.28
CA GLY A 153 -2.00 -5.91 -18.12
C GLY A 153 -1.29 -4.56 -17.93
N GLN A 154 -1.82 -3.66 -17.11
CA GLN A 154 -1.13 -2.44 -16.71
C GLN A 154 -0.31 -2.65 -15.44
N SER A 155 0.72 -3.48 -15.55
CA SER A 155 1.60 -3.77 -14.43
C SER A 155 2.65 -2.67 -14.21
N VAL A 156 2.91 -2.41 -12.92
CA VAL A 156 3.98 -1.52 -12.49
C VAL A 156 5.13 -2.36 -11.96
N LYS A 157 6.28 -2.21 -12.58
CA LYS A 157 7.51 -2.84 -12.11
C LYS A 157 8.20 -1.92 -11.11
N LEU A 158 8.30 -2.38 -9.87
CA LEU A 158 9.06 -1.74 -8.80
C LEU A 158 10.37 -2.49 -8.61
N LYS A 159 11.44 -1.73 -8.33
CA LYS A 159 12.69 -2.26 -7.80
C LYS A 159 12.65 -2.29 -6.28
N GLN A 160 13.52 -3.06 -5.65
CA GLN A 160 13.65 -3.07 -4.20
C GLN A 160 13.81 -1.64 -3.65
N GLY A 161 13.00 -1.30 -2.66
CA GLY A 161 12.97 0.03 -2.05
C GLY A 161 12.19 1.10 -2.81
N GLU A 162 11.72 0.83 -4.04
CA GLU A 162 10.82 1.74 -4.75
C GLU A 162 9.39 1.62 -4.24
N ALA A 163 8.67 2.72 -4.28
CA ALA A 163 7.28 2.79 -3.87
C ALA A 163 6.36 3.30 -4.99
N MET A 164 5.13 2.83 -4.92
CA MET A 164 4.00 3.35 -5.67
C MET A 164 3.02 3.99 -4.70
N PHE A 165 2.66 5.25 -4.96
CA PHE A 165 1.57 5.96 -4.30
C PHE A 165 0.40 6.07 -5.28
N PHE A 166 -0.80 5.81 -4.81
CA PHE A 166 -2.01 5.97 -5.64
C PHE A 166 -3.21 6.35 -4.77
N ALA A 167 -4.18 7.02 -5.39
CA ALA A 167 -5.41 7.35 -4.70
C ALA A 167 -6.14 6.05 -4.30
N SER A 168 -6.59 5.97 -3.04
CA SER A 168 -7.14 4.73 -2.47
C SER A 168 -8.42 4.22 -3.17
N PHE A 169 -9.05 5.04 -4.01
CA PHE A 169 -10.17 4.65 -4.87
C PHE A 169 -9.72 4.01 -6.20
N ILE A 170 -8.43 4.00 -6.51
CA ILE A 170 -7.91 3.33 -7.71
C ILE A 170 -7.98 1.82 -7.51
N ARG A 171 -8.67 1.16 -8.44
CA ARG A 171 -8.76 -0.29 -8.49
C ARG A 171 -7.39 -0.88 -8.80
N HIS A 172 -6.98 -1.87 -8.02
CA HIS A 172 -5.67 -2.49 -8.18
C HIS A 172 -5.69 -3.95 -7.71
N ARG A 173 -4.66 -4.69 -8.12
CA ARG A 173 -4.44 -6.07 -7.68
C ARG A 173 -2.96 -6.42 -7.60
N VAL A 174 -2.65 -7.51 -6.92
CA VAL A 174 -1.36 -8.20 -7.00
C VAL A 174 -1.61 -9.54 -7.70
N THR A 175 -0.99 -9.73 -8.88
CA THR A 175 -1.11 -10.97 -9.64
C THR A 175 -0.47 -12.14 -8.88
N PRO A 176 -0.79 -13.41 -9.20
CA PRO A 176 -0.18 -14.54 -8.53
C PRO A 176 1.36 -14.52 -8.62
N VAL A 177 2.01 -14.81 -7.50
CA VAL A 177 3.44 -15.09 -7.46
C VAL A 177 3.68 -16.47 -8.07
N ILE A 178 4.46 -16.53 -9.14
CA ILE A 178 4.75 -17.76 -9.87
C ILE A 178 5.81 -18.57 -9.16
N ARG A 179 6.82 -17.88 -8.58
CA ARG A 179 7.95 -18.50 -7.87
C ARG A 179 8.49 -17.55 -6.81
N GLY A 180 8.97 -18.11 -5.70
CA GLY A 180 9.61 -17.35 -4.63
C GLY A 180 8.63 -16.71 -3.66
N ASN A 181 9.05 -15.60 -3.04
CA ASN A 181 8.24 -14.91 -2.02
C ASN A 181 8.38 -13.39 -2.18
N ARG A 182 7.29 -12.74 -2.62
CA ARG A 182 7.24 -11.28 -2.75
C ARG A 182 6.87 -10.65 -1.41
N LYS A 183 7.70 -9.71 -0.97
CA LYS A 183 7.48 -8.97 0.28
C LYS A 183 7.26 -7.49 -0.01
N SER A 184 6.28 -6.90 0.64
CA SER A 184 5.98 -5.48 0.49
C SER A 184 5.56 -4.85 1.82
N LEU A 185 5.75 -3.54 1.91
CA LEU A 185 5.18 -2.68 2.94
C LEU A 185 4.02 -1.91 2.33
N VAL A 186 2.85 -2.02 2.95
CA VAL A 186 1.65 -1.30 2.54
C VAL A 186 1.27 -0.32 3.63
N MET A 187 0.95 0.91 3.25
CA MET A 187 0.51 1.96 4.17
C MET A 187 -0.63 2.75 3.57
N TRP A 188 -1.52 3.19 4.44
CA TRP A 188 -2.65 4.04 4.08
C TRP A 188 -2.59 5.36 4.83
N PHE A 189 -2.91 6.40 4.10
CA PHE A 189 -2.95 7.76 4.64
C PHE A 189 -4.36 8.29 4.48
N GLY A 190 -4.91 8.73 5.59
CA GLY A 190 -6.26 9.23 5.66
C GLY A 190 -6.32 10.74 5.77
N GLY A 191 -7.52 11.25 5.61
CA GLY A 191 -7.82 12.66 5.74
C GLY A 191 -9.30 12.86 6.00
N THR A 192 -9.72 14.14 6.03
CA THR A 192 -11.13 14.50 6.12
C THR A 192 -11.91 13.92 4.93
N PRO A 193 -13.22 13.68 5.03
CA PRO A 193 -14.05 13.27 3.89
C PRO A 193 -13.82 14.13 2.65
N PHE A 194 -14.09 13.58 1.47
CA PHE A 194 -14.09 14.35 0.24
C PHE A 194 -15.18 15.43 0.32
N LYS A 195 -14.85 16.64 -0.12
CA LYS A 195 -15.79 17.76 -0.21
C LYS A 195 -16.33 17.87 -1.61
#